data_e22d3fd148844e6f1955e122fed6fa76
#
_entry.id   e22d3fd148844e6f1955e122fed6fa76
#
_cell.length_a   1.000
_cell.length_b   1.000
_cell.length_c   1.000
_cell.angle_alpha   90.00
_cell.angle_beta   90.00
_cell.angle_gamma   90.00
#
_symmetry.space_group_name_H-M   'P 1'
#
loop_
_entity.id
_entity.type
_entity.pdbx_description
1 polymer ?
#
loop_
_entity_poly.entity_id
_entity_poly.type
_entity_poly.pdbx_seq_one_letter_code
_entity_poly.pdbx_strand_id
1 'polypeptide(L)'
;MQVRMETERRIWFSMWFLASIATFGVAFFPMFYRLIDSRNKHFRREANLEEQIADFLKAQGKEPPATADSPRDMNAKALAASIILIIPTFIIIYYLSRDLRSHEERQDMFLASAFPERIVMPQTIPIKKYALVTIVTLGVGGIYWLYKIINLYNAHFKSQWKIEKEIARLMEEKKAGESV
;
A
#
# COMPACT_ATOMS: atom_id res chain seq x y z
N MET A 1 19.90 -9.11 7.55
CA MET A 1 18.54 -8.55 7.48
C MET A 1 17.53 -9.68 7.34
N GLN A 2 16.69 -9.92 8.36
CA GLN A 2 15.62 -10.90 8.23
C GLN A 2 14.42 -10.21 7.53
N VAL A 3 14.29 -10.39 6.23
CA VAL A 3 13.07 -9.99 5.50
C VAL A 3 11.95 -10.93 5.97
N ARG A 4 11.14 -10.45 6.90
CA ARG A 4 9.97 -11.20 7.41
C ARG A 4 8.90 -11.22 6.33
N MET A 5 8.93 -12.26 5.51
CA MET A 5 8.04 -12.44 4.37
C MET A 5 6.59 -12.71 4.82
N GLU A 6 5.64 -12.07 4.10
CA GLU A 6 4.21 -12.42 4.05
C GLU A 6 3.35 -12.07 5.28
N THR A 7 3.28 -10.78 5.64
CA THR A 7 2.25 -10.30 6.58
C THR A 7 0.93 -9.88 5.89
N GLU A 8 0.97 -9.57 4.58
CA GLU A 8 -0.20 -9.16 3.82
C GLU A 8 -0.79 -10.32 3.01
N ARG A 9 -1.99 -10.74 3.39
CA ARG A 9 -2.74 -11.77 2.64
C ARG A 9 -3.48 -11.13 1.47
N ARG A 10 -3.36 -11.74 0.28
CA ARG A 10 -4.08 -11.34 -0.92
C ARG A 10 -5.61 -11.32 -0.68
N ILE A 11 -6.25 -10.25 -1.11
CA ILE A 11 -7.70 -10.08 -1.03
C ILE A 11 -8.29 -10.36 -2.42
N TRP A 12 -9.10 -11.42 -2.52
CA TRP A 12 -9.80 -11.79 -3.75
C TRP A 12 -11.14 -11.08 -3.80
N PHE A 13 -11.24 -10.01 -4.59
CA PHE A 13 -12.46 -9.21 -4.69
C PHE A 13 -13.68 -10.07 -5.06
N SER A 14 -13.58 -10.94 -6.08
CA SER A 14 -14.70 -11.77 -6.55
C SER A 14 -15.25 -12.69 -5.45
N MET A 15 -14.37 -13.31 -4.66
CA MET A 15 -14.79 -14.14 -3.54
C MET A 15 -15.57 -13.33 -2.48
N TRP A 16 -15.03 -12.16 -2.11
CA TRP A 16 -15.69 -11.30 -1.12
C TRP A 16 -16.99 -10.68 -1.65
N PHE A 17 -17.04 -10.34 -2.93
CA PHE A 17 -18.24 -9.82 -3.57
C PHE A 17 -19.36 -10.86 -3.59
N LEU A 18 -19.08 -12.11 -4.01
CA LEU A 18 -20.04 -13.21 -3.97
C LEU A 18 -20.48 -13.53 -2.55
N ALA A 19 -19.56 -13.57 -1.59
CA ALA A 19 -19.89 -13.74 -0.17
C ALA A 19 -20.79 -12.59 0.33
N SER A 20 -20.58 -11.36 -0.13
CA SER A 20 -21.41 -10.22 0.25
C SER A 20 -22.84 -10.33 -0.31
N ILE A 21 -23.01 -10.84 -1.53
CA ILE A 21 -24.33 -11.14 -2.07
C ILE A 21 -25.02 -12.22 -1.24
N ALA A 22 -24.33 -13.34 -0.95
CA ALA A 22 -24.88 -14.45 -0.17
C ALA A 22 -25.21 -14.08 1.28
N THR A 23 -24.54 -13.09 1.86
CA THR A 23 -24.71 -12.64 3.24
C THR A 23 -25.44 -11.29 3.35
N PHE A 24 -26.14 -10.85 2.30
CA PHE A 24 -26.84 -9.56 2.27
C PHE A 24 -25.95 -8.38 2.71
N GLY A 25 -24.68 -8.37 2.27
CA GLY A 25 -23.70 -7.31 2.53
C GLY A 25 -22.83 -7.52 3.78
N VAL A 26 -23.12 -8.47 4.65
CA VAL A 26 -22.38 -8.69 5.91
C VAL A 26 -20.90 -8.98 5.63
N ALA A 27 -20.56 -9.71 4.57
CA ALA A 27 -19.17 -10.02 4.25
C ALA A 27 -18.33 -8.81 3.81
N PHE A 28 -18.91 -7.66 3.51
CA PHE A 28 -18.15 -6.42 3.26
C PHE A 28 -17.40 -5.95 4.52
N PHE A 29 -17.96 -6.14 5.72
CA PHE A 29 -17.31 -5.72 6.97
C PHE A 29 -15.92 -6.35 7.15
N PRO A 30 -15.78 -7.70 7.19
CA PRO A 30 -14.48 -8.31 7.32
C PRO A 30 -13.57 -8.05 6.11
N MET A 31 -14.11 -7.84 4.91
CA MET A 31 -13.31 -7.46 3.74
C MET A 31 -12.66 -6.09 3.94
N PHE A 32 -13.43 -5.06 4.29
CA PHE A 32 -12.89 -3.73 4.53
C PHE A 32 -11.96 -3.68 5.74
N TYR A 33 -12.32 -4.39 6.82
CA TYR A 33 -11.42 -4.54 7.96
C TYR A 33 -10.06 -5.07 7.53
N ARG A 34 -10.02 -6.16 6.77
CA ARG A 34 -8.77 -6.75 6.28
C ARG A 34 -8.00 -5.81 5.36
N LEU A 35 -8.67 -5.09 4.49
CA LEU A 35 -8.03 -4.15 3.57
C LEU A 35 -7.33 -3.02 4.33
N ILE A 36 -8.02 -2.42 5.29
CA ILE A 36 -7.49 -1.31 6.11
C ILE A 36 -6.37 -1.82 7.04
N ASP A 37 -6.54 -2.97 7.67
CA ASP A 37 -5.53 -3.59 8.53
C ASP A 37 -4.25 -3.95 7.75
N SER A 38 -4.41 -4.52 6.55
CA SER A 38 -3.27 -4.80 5.66
C SER A 38 -2.54 -3.53 5.23
N ARG A 39 -3.28 -2.46 4.90
CA ARG A 39 -2.70 -1.15 4.60
C ARG A 39 -1.88 -0.61 5.79
N ASN A 40 -2.43 -0.64 7.00
CA ASN A 40 -1.74 -0.15 8.19
C ASN A 40 -0.45 -0.95 8.47
N LYS A 41 -0.53 -2.28 8.40
CA LYS A 41 0.63 -3.17 8.59
C LYS A 41 1.72 -2.91 7.55
N HIS A 42 1.32 -2.71 6.30
CA HIS A 42 2.23 -2.42 5.20
C HIS A 42 3.01 -1.12 5.46
N PHE A 43 2.32 -0.03 5.77
CA PHE A 43 2.98 1.26 6.00
C PHE A 43 3.89 1.27 7.22
N ARG A 44 3.53 0.55 8.29
CA ARG A 44 4.44 0.38 9.43
C ARG A 44 5.70 -0.39 9.05
N ARG A 45 5.56 -1.46 8.25
CA ARG A 45 6.73 -2.24 7.81
C ARG A 45 7.65 -1.42 6.93
N GLU A 46 7.09 -0.59 6.06
CA GLU A 46 7.86 0.27 5.20
C GLU A 46 8.61 1.35 5.97
N ALA A 47 7.97 2.01 6.94
CA ALA A 47 8.67 2.96 7.80
C ALA A 47 9.89 2.34 8.49
N ASN A 48 9.78 1.09 8.96
CA ASN A 48 10.91 0.35 9.52
C ASN A 48 11.99 0.04 8.47
N LEU A 49 11.62 -0.22 7.21
CA LEU A 49 12.59 -0.44 6.13
C LEU A 49 13.31 0.86 5.76
N GLU A 50 12.59 1.98 5.66
CA GLU A 50 13.19 3.30 5.42
C GLU A 50 14.21 3.66 6.52
N GLU A 51 13.91 3.39 7.79
CA GLU A 51 14.82 3.57 8.92
C GLU A 51 16.09 2.72 8.77
N GLN A 52 15.94 1.42 8.44
CA GLN A 52 17.09 0.53 8.23
C GLN A 52 17.98 0.99 7.05
N ILE A 53 17.37 1.50 5.98
CA ILE A 53 18.12 2.06 4.85
C ILE A 53 18.86 3.34 5.27
N ALA A 54 18.20 4.22 6.01
CA ALA A 54 18.81 5.44 6.52
C ALA A 54 20.01 5.15 7.42
N ASP A 55 19.89 4.21 8.34
CA ASP A 55 20.99 3.78 9.22
C ASP A 55 22.15 3.16 8.44
N PHE A 56 21.84 2.34 7.44
CA PHE A 56 22.86 1.79 6.54
C PHE A 56 23.63 2.87 5.77
N LEU A 57 22.95 3.89 5.23
CA LEU A 57 23.58 4.99 4.53
C LEU A 57 24.44 5.85 5.46
N LYS A 58 23.95 6.15 6.69
CA LYS A 58 24.74 6.85 7.72
C LYS A 58 26.00 6.10 8.07
N ALA A 59 25.93 4.76 8.22
CA ALA A 59 27.11 3.93 8.51
C ALA A 59 28.16 4.00 7.38
N GLN A 60 27.74 4.32 6.14
CA GLN A 60 28.65 4.57 5.00
C GLN A 60 29.10 6.04 4.88
N GLY A 61 28.81 6.88 5.85
CA GLY A 61 29.11 8.31 5.80
C GLY A 61 28.31 9.11 4.79
N LYS A 62 27.18 8.57 4.30
CA LYS A 62 26.26 9.22 3.35
C LYS A 62 25.09 9.83 4.10
N GLU A 63 24.64 11.00 3.64
CA GLU A 63 23.41 11.60 4.16
C GLU A 63 22.18 10.84 3.65
N PRO A 64 21.31 10.33 4.52
CA PRO A 64 20.12 9.62 4.07
C PRO A 64 19.11 10.60 3.44
N PRO A 65 18.31 10.15 2.46
CA PRO A 65 17.21 10.95 1.93
C PRO A 65 16.25 11.38 3.04
N ALA A 66 15.63 12.55 2.88
CA ALA A 66 14.62 13.00 3.83
C ALA A 66 13.43 12.01 3.85
N THR A 67 13.16 11.46 5.03
CA THR A 67 11.97 10.63 5.25
C THR A 67 10.76 11.53 5.41
N ALA A 68 9.73 11.35 4.57
CA ALA A 68 8.45 12.01 4.76
C ALA A 68 7.62 11.26 5.81
N ASP A 69 6.74 11.98 6.52
CA ASP A 69 5.85 11.36 7.50
C ASP A 69 5.03 10.22 6.88
N SER A 70 5.10 9.05 7.48
CA SER A 70 4.25 7.91 7.09
C SER A 70 2.78 8.25 7.33
N PRO A 71 1.86 7.81 6.44
CA PRO A 71 0.44 8.00 6.65
C PRO A 71 -0.02 7.42 7.98
N ARG A 72 -0.82 8.17 8.73
CA ARG A 72 -1.35 7.72 10.03
C ARG A 72 -2.18 6.44 9.87
N ASP A 73 -2.16 5.60 10.91
CA ASP A 73 -2.99 4.43 10.97
C ASP A 73 -4.48 4.79 10.95
N MET A 74 -5.23 4.04 10.15
CA MET A 74 -6.68 4.10 10.14
C MET A 74 -7.28 3.16 11.19
N ASN A 75 -8.34 3.58 11.88
CA ASN A 75 -9.09 2.68 12.75
C ASN A 75 -9.92 1.68 11.93
N ALA A 76 -9.31 0.52 11.64
CA ALA A 76 -9.93 -0.50 10.78
C ALA A 76 -11.29 -0.99 11.30
N LYS A 77 -11.47 -1.10 12.62
CA LYS A 77 -12.73 -1.55 13.22
C LYS A 77 -13.84 -0.50 13.04
N ALA A 78 -13.56 0.75 13.39
CA ALA A 78 -14.54 1.83 13.26
C ALA A 78 -14.92 2.09 11.80
N LEU A 79 -13.94 2.09 10.89
CA LEU A 79 -14.19 2.29 9.47
C LEU A 79 -14.94 1.11 8.85
N ALA A 80 -14.58 -0.14 9.18
CA ALA A 80 -15.35 -1.28 8.71
C ALA A 80 -16.80 -1.25 9.23
N ALA A 81 -17.04 -0.90 10.49
CA ALA A 81 -18.40 -0.77 11.04
C ALA A 81 -19.21 0.35 10.36
N SER A 82 -18.55 1.44 9.92
CA SER A 82 -19.22 2.57 9.28
C SER A 82 -19.77 2.30 7.87
N ILE A 83 -19.42 1.15 7.26
CA ILE A 83 -19.87 0.76 5.90
C ILE A 83 -21.40 0.56 5.83
N ILE A 84 -22.08 0.33 6.96
CA ILE A 84 -23.54 0.33 7.03
C ILE A 84 -24.11 1.58 6.37
N LEU A 85 -23.42 2.70 6.50
CA LEU A 85 -23.76 3.94 5.81
C LEU A 85 -23.02 3.94 4.45
N ILE A 86 -23.72 3.92 3.34
CA ILE A 86 -23.17 3.86 1.97
C ILE A 86 -22.14 4.97 1.72
N ILE A 87 -22.38 6.20 2.23
CA ILE A 87 -21.50 7.36 2.05
C ILE A 87 -20.09 7.12 2.61
N PRO A 88 -19.87 6.63 3.84
CA PRO A 88 -18.53 6.32 4.36
C PRO A 88 -17.76 5.32 3.51
N THR A 89 -18.42 4.39 2.83
CA THR A 89 -17.75 3.43 1.95
C THR A 89 -16.98 4.15 0.84
N PHE A 90 -17.59 5.13 0.18
CA PHE A 90 -16.90 5.92 -0.86
C PHE A 90 -15.77 6.78 -0.31
N ILE A 91 -15.94 7.32 0.89
CA ILE A 91 -14.89 8.07 1.58
C ILE A 91 -13.70 7.15 1.88
N ILE A 92 -13.93 5.94 2.37
CA ILE A 92 -12.87 4.95 2.64
C ILE A 92 -12.13 4.59 1.34
N ILE A 93 -12.85 4.29 0.25
CA ILE A 93 -12.25 3.97 -1.05
C ILE A 93 -11.40 5.14 -1.56
N TYR A 94 -11.87 6.37 -1.40
CA TYR A 94 -11.12 7.57 -1.76
C TYR A 94 -9.81 7.69 -0.96
N TYR A 95 -9.87 7.56 0.38
CA TYR A 95 -8.67 7.65 1.22
C TYR A 95 -7.67 6.53 0.90
N LEU A 96 -8.14 5.28 0.73
CA LEU A 96 -7.29 4.17 0.33
C LEU A 96 -6.58 4.44 -1.02
N SER A 97 -7.31 5.01 -1.98
CA SER A 97 -6.75 5.34 -3.31
C SER A 97 -5.71 6.45 -3.22
N ARG A 98 -6.01 7.51 -2.45
CA ARG A 98 -5.12 8.64 -2.23
C ARG A 98 -3.84 8.20 -1.51
N ASP A 99 -4.00 7.43 -0.44
CA ASP A 99 -2.89 6.99 0.39
C ASP A 99 -1.94 6.08 -0.40
N LEU A 100 -2.48 5.12 -1.17
CA LEU A 100 -1.66 4.25 -2.02
C LEU A 100 -0.87 5.07 -3.06
N ARG A 101 -1.52 6.03 -3.72
CA ARG A 101 -0.86 6.89 -4.70
C ARG A 101 0.25 7.72 -4.08
N SER A 102 -0.06 8.44 -2.99
CA SER A 102 0.91 9.29 -2.29
C SER A 102 2.09 8.48 -1.76
N HIS A 103 1.81 7.27 -1.29
CA HIS A 103 2.80 6.33 -0.80
C HIS A 103 3.76 5.87 -1.91
N GLU A 104 3.24 5.43 -3.07
CA GLU A 104 4.08 5.02 -4.19
C GLU A 104 4.96 6.16 -4.70
N GLU A 105 4.40 7.38 -4.83
CA GLU A 105 5.17 8.56 -5.26
C GLU A 105 6.30 8.88 -4.27
N ARG A 106 6.03 8.81 -2.97
CA ARG A 106 7.02 9.06 -1.91
C ARG A 106 8.10 7.98 -1.86
N GLN A 107 7.70 6.71 -1.89
CA GLN A 107 8.62 5.58 -1.88
C GLN A 107 9.57 5.62 -3.07
N ASP A 108 9.05 5.94 -4.25
CA ASP A 108 9.87 6.04 -5.45
C ASP A 108 10.94 7.14 -5.33
N MET A 109 10.57 8.32 -4.83
CA MET A 109 11.53 9.41 -4.58
C MET A 109 12.60 9.01 -3.56
N PHE A 110 12.21 8.38 -2.45
CA PHE A 110 13.16 7.95 -1.41
C PHE A 110 14.14 6.92 -1.95
N LEU A 111 13.63 5.87 -2.62
CA LEU A 111 14.47 4.79 -3.14
C LEU A 111 15.35 5.22 -4.32
N ALA A 112 14.88 6.13 -5.17
CA ALA A 112 15.69 6.69 -6.24
C ALA A 112 16.87 7.49 -5.70
N SER A 113 16.72 8.18 -4.57
CA SER A 113 17.81 8.90 -3.91
C SER A 113 18.79 7.97 -3.21
N ALA A 114 18.33 6.86 -2.63
CA ALA A 114 19.17 5.90 -1.90
C ALA A 114 19.90 4.91 -2.84
N PHE A 115 19.26 4.49 -3.92
CA PHE A 115 19.72 3.49 -4.87
C PHE A 115 19.44 3.93 -6.31
N PRO A 116 20.31 4.79 -6.91
CA PRO A 116 20.09 5.34 -8.25
C PRO A 116 20.03 4.29 -9.36
N GLU A 117 20.64 3.11 -9.15
CA GLU A 117 20.66 2.00 -10.10
C GLU A 117 19.30 1.29 -10.23
N ARG A 118 18.37 1.58 -9.31
CA ARG A 118 17.06 0.95 -9.28
C ARG A 118 16.06 1.73 -10.14
N ILE A 119 15.35 1.03 -11.02
CA ILE A 119 14.25 1.59 -11.81
C ILE A 119 12.93 1.03 -11.27
N VAL A 120 12.08 1.91 -10.76
CA VAL A 120 10.70 1.59 -10.36
C VAL A 120 9.77 2.63 -10.97
N MET A 121 8.67 2.16 -11.54
CA MET A 121 7.62 3.04 -12.05
C MET A 121 6.43 3.02 -11.10
N PRO A 122 6.06 4.16 -10.50
CA PRO A 122 4.88 4.26 -9.65
C PRO A 122 3.60 3.98 -10.46
N GLN A 123 2.65 3.28 -9.85
CA GLN A 123 1.36 3.01 -10.50
C GLN A 123 0.48 4.25 -10.47
N THR A 124 -0.05 4.63 -11.63
CA THR A 124 -0.94 5.80 -11.73
C THR A 124 -2.38 5.42 -11.40
N ILE A 125 -2.94 6.04 -10.37
CA ILE A 125 -4.34 5.83 -9.96
C ILE A 125 -5.18 7.04 -10.38
N PRO A 126 -6.09 6.91 -11.38
CA PRO A 126 -6.90 8.03 -11.85
C PRO A 126 -8.12 8.27 -10.93
N ILE A 127 -7.90 8.69 -9.70
CA ILE A 127 -8.91 8.88 -8.65
C ILE A 127 -10.07 9.74 -9.12
N LYS A 128 -9.78 10.89 -9.78
CA LYS A 128 -10.80 11.81 -10.29
C LYS A 128 -11.75 11.13 -11.28
N LYS A 129 -11.21 10.27 -12.16
CA LYS A 129 -12.00 9.51 -13.14
C LYS A 129 -12.92 8.51 -12.44
N TYR A 130 -12.43 7.78 -11.45
CA TYR A 130 -13.25 6.84 -10.69
C TYR A 130 -14.34 7.53 -9.88
N ALA A 131 -14.02 8.65 -9.23
CA ALA A 131 -14.99 9.46 -8.50
C ALA A 131 -16.10 9.98 -9.44
N LEU A 132 -15.73 10.53 -10.60
CA LEU A 132 -16.69 11.00 -11.58
C LEU A 132 -17.64 9.89 -12.07
N VAL A 133 -17.06 8.72 -12.44
CA VAL A 133 -17.87 7.57 -12.87
C VAL A 133 -18.80 7.11 -11.75
N THR A 134 -18.34 7.10 -10.50
CA THR A 134 -19.17 6.73 -9.34
C THR A 134 -20.37 7.68 -9.18
N ILE A 135 -20.15 8.99 -9.32
CA ILE A 135 -21.22 10.00 -9.23
C ILE A 135 -22.21 9.84 -10.37
N VAL A 136 -21.73 9.78 -11.62
CA VAL A 136 -22.57 9.67 -12.82
C VAL A 136 -23.42 8.39 -12.82
N THR A 137 -22.90 7.29 -12.27
CA THR A 137 -23.61 6.01 -12.20
C THR A 137 -24.36 5.81 -10.89
N LEU A 138 -24.61 6.88 -10.12
CA LEU A 138 -25.33 6.85 -8.83
C LEU A 138 -24.77 5.79 -7.86
N GLY A 139 -23.45 5.66 -7.82
CA GLY A 139 -22.74 4.75 -6.91
C GLY A 139 -22.34 3.40 -7.52
N VAL A 140 -22.94 2.94 -8.62
CA VAL A 140 -22.56 1.64 -9.25
C VAL A 140 -21.10 1.62 -9.65
N GLY A 141 -20.55 2.71 -10.17
CA GLY A 141 -19.12 2.85 -10.48
C GLY A 141 -18.19 2.67 -9.29
N GLY A 142 -18.69 2.86 -8.07
CA GLY A 142 -17.93 2.63 -6.84
C GLY A 142 -17.58 1.16 -6.61
N ILE A 143 -18.40 0.21 -7.08
CA ILE A 143 -18.08 -1.23 -7.05
C ILE A 143 -16.87 -1.51 -7.93
N TYR A 144 -16.85 -0.92 -9.13
CA TYR A 144 -15.71 -1.04 -10.04
C TYR A 144 -14.46 -0.37 -9.45
N TRP A 145 -14.61 0.80 -8.83
CA TRP A 145 -13.51 1.48 -8.16
C TRP A 145 -12.94 0.64 -7.03
N LEU A 146 -13.79 0.06 -6.18
CA LEU A 146 -13.37 -0.85 -5.10
C LEU A 146 -12.61 -2.07 -5.66
N TYR A 147 -13.12 -2.70 -6.73
CA TYR A 147 -12.43 -3.78 -7.42
C TYR A 147 -11.01 -3.36 -7.87
N LYS A 148 -10.89 -2.18 -8.50
CA LYS A 148 -9.60 -1.68 -8.96
C LYS A 148 -8.64 -1.42 -7.81
N ILE A 149 -9.09 -0.79 -6.74
CA ILE A 149 -8.24 -0.50 -5.57
C ILE A 149 -7.75 -1.77 -4.90
N ILE A 150 -8.59 -2.77 -4.69
CA ILE A 150 -8.16 -4.06 -4.12
C ILE A 150 -7.08 -4.72 -4.98
N ASN A 151 -7.26 -4.73 -6.30
CA ASN A 151 -6.27 -5.32 -7.20
C ASN A 151 -4.95 -4.51 -7.22
N LEU A 152 -5.02 -3.18 -7.15
CA LEU A 152 -3.83 -2.33 -7.06
C LEU A 152 -3.06 -2.58 -5.75
N TYR A 153 -3.74 -2.67 -4.61
CA TYR A 153 -3.09 -3.05 -3.35
C TYR A 153 -2.44 -4.43 -3.43
N ASN A 154 -3.12 -5.44 -3.99
CA ASN A 154 -2.56 -6.77 -4.18
C ASN A 154 -1.30 -6.75 -5.08
N ALA A 155 -1.33 -5.97 -6.16
CA ALA A 155 -0.20 -5.81 -7.07
C ALA A 155 0.95 -5.08 -6.39
N HIS A 156 0.65 -3.99 -5.67
CA HIS A 156 1.62 -3.21 -4.90
C HIS A 156 2.31 -4.09 -3.83
N PHE A 157 1.57 -4.82 -3.00
CA PHE A 157 2.16 -5.72 -2.01
C PHE A 157 3.07 -6.78 -2.66
N LYS A 158 2.68 -7.32 -3.81
CA LYS A 158 3.51 -8.30 -4.54
C LYS A 158 4.79 -7.66 -5.10
N SER A 159 4.72 -6.44 -5.63
CA SER A 159 5.90 -5.72 -6.14
C SER A 159 6.83 -5.32 -4.99
N GLN A 160 6.27 -4.91 -3.86
CA GLN A 160 7.02 -4.51 -2.68
C GLN A 160 7.94 -5.63 -2.16
N TRP A 161 7.46 -6.88 -2.11
CA TRP A 161 8.32 -8.01 -1.72
C TRP A 161 9.54 -8.20 -2.63
N LYS A 162 9.38 -7.94 -3.94
CA LYS A 162 10.50 -8.00 -4.88
C LYS A 162 11.50 -6.87 -4.63
N ILE A 163 10.97 -5.66 -4.40
CA ILE A 163 11.77 -4.46 -4.10
C ILE A 163 12.57 -4.66 -2.81
N GLU A 164 11.94 -5.15 -1.74
CA GLU A 164 12.61 -5.42 -0.45
C GLU A 164 13.76 -6.43 -0.60
N LYS A 165 13.55 -7.49 -1.39
CA LYS A 165 14.61 -8.47 -1.68
C LYS A 165 15.78 -7.85 -2.45
N GLU A 166 15.48 -7.03 -3.45
CA GLU A 166 16.50 -6.37 -4.26
C GLU A 166 17.29 -5.36 -3.43
N ILE A 167 16.63 -4.57 -2.58
CA ILE A 167 17.29 -3.65 -1.66
C ILE A 167 18.22 -4.42 -0.70
N ALA A 168 17.73 -5.54 -0.12
CA ALA A 168 18.55 -6.37 0.76
C ALA A 168 19.82 -6.87 0.05
N ARG A 169 19.69 -7.33 -1.20
CA ARG A 169 20.82 -7.75 -2.02
C ARG A 169 21.82 -6.60 -2.27
N LEU A 170 21.33 -5.43 -2.70
CA LEU A 170 22.18 -4.26 -2.96
C LEU A 170 22.93 -3.79 -1.70
N MET A 171 22.25 -3.85 -0.52
CA MET A 171 22.87 -3.50 0.75
C MET A 171 23.98 -4.51 1.13
N GLU A 172 23.79 -5.82 0.87
CA GLU A 172 24.80 -6.85 1.12
C GLU A 172 26.00 -6.71 0.16
N GLU A 173 25.77 -6.48 -1.12
CA GLU A 173 26.82 -6.26 -2.13
C GLU A 173 27.68 -5.04 -1.79
N LYS A 174 27.06 -3.92 -1.38
CA LYS A 174 27.80 -2.69 -1.00
C LYS A 174 28.64 -2.92 0.28
N LYS A 175 28.15 -3.68 1.25
CA LYS A 175 28.92 -4.07 2.46
C LYS A 175 30.13 -4.94 2.09
N ALA A 176 29.94 -5.91 1.20
CA ALA A 176 31.02 -6.81 0.77
C ALA A 176 32.10 -6.05 -0.01
N GLY A 177 31.74 -5.07 -0.84
CA GLY A 177 32.69 -4.24 -1.59
C GLY A 177 33.50 -3.24 -0.75
N GLU A 178 33.02 -2.87 0.44
CA GLU A 178 33.74 -1.98 1.39
C GLU A 178 34.71 -2.74 2.31
N SER A 179 34.64 -4.06 2.34
CA SER A 179 35.51 -4.92 3.19
C SER A 179 36.77 -5.43 2.46
N VAL A 180 37.01 -4.99 1.22
CA VAL A 180 38.19 -5.28 0.41
C VAL A 180 39.03 -4.02 0.24
#